data_11d2ce5c915307942e427ea479cfc544
#
_entry.id   11d2ce5c915307942e427ea479cfc544
#
_cell.length_a   1.000
_cell.length_b   1.000
_cell.length_c   1.000
_cell.angle_alpha   90.00
_cell.angle_beta   90.00
_cell.angle_gamma   90.00
#
_symmetry.space_group_name_H-M   'P 1'
#
loop_
_entity.id
_entity.type
_entity.pdbx_description
1 polymer ?
#
loop_
_entity_poly.entity_id
_entity_poly.type
_entity_poly.pdbx_seq_one_letter_code
_entity_poly.pdbx_strand_id
1 'polypeptide(L)'
;MTPTRSAIRPATRLTCLTVAASLLAGTALAQDFNAAPPNAPDQQPAFENQTRAPVLADDVSLNQTVLADGLDHPWGLAELPDGAWLVTERGGNLRMVGADGSLSDPISGLPEIDTRDQGGLLDVTVADDFADTRRVWVSFAQPREDGKTATAVATGTLSADGSSLEGTEVIWQQQPAWDSTKHYGSVLIHDGQGGLFVTTGERSVPDARVYSQNVTTTLGKVVRIDPETGAPMGDPGVAEALPEIWSWGHRNIQGAALDDQG
;
A
#
# COMPACT_ATOMS: atom_id res chain seq x y z
N MET A 1 22.28 86.04 39.08
CA MET A 1 21.30 85.71 38.09
C MET A 1 22.01 85.05 36.92
N THR A 2 22.03 83.71 36.83
CA THR A 2 22.77 82.92 35.85
C THR A 2 21.74 82.23 34.96
N PRO A 3 21.89 82.30 33.63
CA PRO A 3 20.94 81.66 32.74
C PRO A 3 21.31 80.18 32.51
N THR A 4 20.32 79.36 32.63
CA THR A 4 20.33 77.90 32.40
C THR A 4 20.51 77.57 30.91
N ARG A 5 21.51 76.83 30.56
CA ARG A 5 21.74 76.29 29.22
C ARG A 5 20.86 75.02 29.01
N SER A 6 20.00 75.10 28.05
CA SER A 6 19.22 73.96 27.54
C SER A 6 20.14 73.10 26.66
N ALA A 7 20.23 71.81 27.01
CA ALA A 7 20.97 70.81 26.20
C ALA A 7 20.05 70.18 25.13
N ILE A 8 20.43 70.36 23.89
CA ILE A 8 19.79 69.73 22.75
C ILE A 8 20.36 68.31 22.63
N ARG A 9 19.49 67.29 22.76
CA ARG A 9 19.81 65.90 22.50
C ARG A 9 19.80 65.62 20.99
N PRO A 10 20.79 64.89 20.43
CA PRO A 10 20.79 64.52 19.02
C PRO A 10 19.79 63.33 18.81
N ALA A 11 18.96 63.47 17.79
CA ALA A 11 18.04 62.42 17.31
C ALA A 11 18.84 61.32 16.61
N THR A 12 18.83 60.15 17.18
CA THR A 12 19.42 58.94 16.57
C THR A 12 18.49 58.50 15.42
N ARG A 13 18.97 58.66 14.19
CA ARG A 13 18.28 58.09 13.02
C ARG A 13 18.49 56.60 13.01
N LEU A 14 17.37 55.87 13.22
CA LEU A 14 17.31 54.44 13.06
C LEU A 14 17.23 54.14 11.56
N THR A 15 18.35 53.65 11.01
CA THR A 15 18.40 53.20 9.61
C THR A 15 17.81 51.80 9.57
N CYS A 16 16.58 51.64 9.08
CA CYS A 16 16.03 50.32 8.77
C CYS A 16 16.80 49.73 7.59
N LEU A 17 17.65 48.73 7.84
CA LEU A 17 18.16 47.84 6.82
C LEU A 17 17.06 46.85 6.49
N THR A 18 16.39 47.04 5.36
CA THR A 18 15.57 46.03 4.71
C THR A 18 16.48 45.00 4.07
N VAL A 19 16.62 43.86 4.72
CA VAL A 19 17.24 42.68 4.12
C VAL A 19 16.20 42.08 3.14
N ALA A 20 16.40 42.33 1.87
CA ALA A 20 15.68 41.63 0.80
C ALA A 20 16.20 40.18 0.78
N ALA A 21 15.44 39.27 1.40
CA ALA A 21 15.63 37.84 1.21
C ALA A 21 15.23 37.50 -0.24
N SER A 22 16.21 37.41 -1.13
CA SER A 22 16.02 36.83 -2.45
C SER A 22 15.73 35.35 -2.28
N LEU A 23 14.46 34.96 -2.43
CA LEU A 23 14.04 33.59 -2.64
C LEU A 23 14.65 33.15 -3.98
N LEU A 24 15.79 32.49 -3.92
CA LEU A 24 16.26 31.63 -5.00
C LEU A 24 15.29 30.45 -5.06
N ALA A 25 14.24 30.57 -5.86
CA ALA A 25 13.50 29.43 -6.35
C ALA A 25 14.50 28.60 -7.18
N GLY A 26 15.14 27.64 -6.53
CA GLY A 26 15.91 26.62 -7.22
C GLY A 26 14.92 25.87 -8.11
N THR A 27 14.99 26.08 -9.42
CA THR A 27 14.41 25.14 -10.38
C THR A 27 15.06 23.80 -10.07
N ALA A 28 14.31 22.89 -9.46
CA ALA A 28 14.68 21.48 -9.42
C ALA A 28 14.75 21.05 -10.89
N LEU A 29 15.95 21.04 -11.45
CA LEU A 29 16.17 20.39 -12.73
C LEU A 29 15.81 18.93 -12.49
N ALA A 30 14.78 18.45 -13.18
CA ALA A 30 14.44 17.04 -13.20
C ALA A 30 15.71 16.28 -13.53
N GLN A 31 16.20 15.49 -12.58
CA GLN A 31 17.42 14.72 -12.77
C GLN A 31 17.15 13.75 -13.91
N ASP A 32 17.92 13.83 -14.98
CA ASP A 32 17.81 12.90 -16.10
C ASP A 32 18.18 11.51 -15.61
N PHE A 33 17.16 10.69 -15.28
CA PHE A 33 17.34 9.32 -14.82
C PHE A 33 18.12 8.46 -15.82
N ASN A 34 18.15 8.85 -17.10
CA ASN A 34 18.88 8.16 -18.14
C ASN A 34 20.38 8.51 -18.16
N ALA A 35 20.79 9.62 -17.53
CA ALA A 35 22.18 10.01 -17.40
C ALA A 35 22.95 9.25 -16.30
N ALA A 36 22.24 8.58 -15.38
CA ALA A 36 22.90 7.78 -14.36
C ALA A 36 23.58 6.55 -14.98
N PRO A 37 24.79 6.17 -14.51
CA PRO A 37 25.43 4.95 -14.97
C PRO A 37 24.55 3.72 -14.69
N PRO A 38 24.69 2.63 -15.49
CA PRO A 38 23.91 1.42 -15.24
C PRO A 38 24.26 0.79 -13.90
N ASN A 39 23.27 0.26 -13.19
CA ASN A 39 23.46 -0.43 -11.90
C ASN A 39 24.25 -1.76 -12.04
N ALA A 40 24.32 -2.30 -13.25
CA ALA A 40 25.06 -3.51 -13.59
C ALA A 40 25.95 -3.21 -14.81
N PRO A 41 27.11 -2.53 -14.62
CA PRO A 41 27.92 -2.04 -15.72
C PRO A 41 28.53 -3.17 -16.58
N ASP A 42 28.65 -4.36 -16.03
CA ASP A 42 29.20 -5.54 -16.72
C ASP A 42 28.16 -6.29 -17.58
N GLN A 43 26.88 -5.87 -17.53
CA GLN A 43 25.82 -6.49 -18.30
C GLN A 43 25.58 -5.70 -19.60
N GLN A 44 25.31 -6.42 -20.68
CA GLN A 44 24.92 -5.84 -21.95
C GLN A 44 23.42 -6.08 -22.18
N PRO A 45 22.74 -5.17 -22.92
CA PRO A 45 21.36 -5.39 -23.33
C PRO A 45 21.21 -6.73 -24.08
N ALA A 46 20.13 -7.46 -23.79
CA ALA A 46 19.82 -8.72 -24.46
C ALA A 46 19.36 -8.52 -25.93
N PHE A 47 18.90 -7.31 -26.25
CA PHE A 47 18.51 -6.90 -27.62
C PHE A 47 18.72 -5.38 -27.79
N GLU A 48 18.85 -4.93 -29.03
CA GLU A 48 19.27 -3.58 -29.39
C GLU A 48 18.45 -2.45 -28.74
N ASN A 49 17.13 -2.67 -28.56
CA ASN A 49 16.23 -1.66 -28.00
C ASN A 49 15.95 -1.83 -26.49
N GLN A 50 16.69 -2.68 -25.81
CA GLN A 50 16.60 -2.79 -24.34
C GLN A 50 17.33 -1.62 -23.68
N THR A 51 16.71 -0.45 -23.75
CA THR A 51 17.21 0.80 -23.18
C THR A 51 16.25 1.31 -22.09
N ARG A 52 16.70 2.28 -21.30
CA ARG A 52 15.81 3.00 -20.40
C ARG A 52 14.79 3.79 -21.22
N ALA A 53 13.55 3.79 -20.76
CA ALA A 53 12.52 4.63 -21.35
C ALA A 53 12.94 6.11 -21.29
N PRO A 54 12.64 6.91 -22.31
CA PRO A 54 12.88 8.33 -22.26
C PRO A 54 12.05 8.97 -21.12
N VAL A 55 12.63 9.97 -20.46
CA VAL A 55 11.87 10.78 -19.52
C VAL A 55 10.86 11.61 -20.31
N LEU A 56 9.58 11.41 -20.04
CA LEU A 56 8.54 12.29 -20.54
C LEU A 56 8.49 13.50 -19.60
N ALA A 57 8.71 14.69 -20.15
CA ALA A 57 8.47 15.94 -19.45
C ALA A 57 6.99 16.28 -19.65
N ASP A 58 6.14 15.84 -18.73
CA ASP A 58 4.75 16.25 -18.70
C ASP A 58 4.60 17.52 -17.86
N ASP A 59 4.10 18.59 -18.44
CA ASP A 59 3.70 19.81 -17.74
C ASP A 59 2.33 19.62 -17.05
N VAL A 60 2.16 18.51 -16.35
CA VAL A 60 0.91 18.23 -15.61
C VAL A 60 0.98 18.94 -14.26
N SER A 61 0.08 19.88 -14.06
CA SER A 61 -0.14 20.49 -12.75
C SER A 61 -1.08 19.60 -11.93
N LEU A 62 -0.63 19.19 -10.76
CA LEU A 62 -1.44 18.43 -9.81
C LEU A 62 -1.93 19.35 -8.70
N ASN A 63 -3.21 19.23 -8.36
CA ASN A 63 -3.77 19.77 -7.13
C ASN A 63 -3.75 18.66 -6.07
N GLN A 64 -3.17 18.94 -4.90
CA GLN A 64 -3.14 18.02 -3.79
C GLN A 64 -4.06 18.52 -2.68
N THR A 65 -4.94 17.66 -2.20
CA THR A 65 -5.81 17.92 -1.06
C THR A 65 -5.59 16.82 -0.02
N VAL A 66 -5.32 17.18 1.22
CA VAL A 66 -5.29 16.25 2.35
C VAL A 66 -6.72 16.05 2.82
N LEU A 67 -7.23 14.82 2.78
CA LEU A 67 -8.58 14.46 3.24
C LEU A 67 -8.60 14.23 4.75
N ALA A 68 -7.62 13.50 5.27
CA ALA A 68 -7.51 13.20 6.68
C ALA A 68 -6.04 13.15 7.10
N ASP A 69 -5.79 13.36 8.38
CA ASP A 69 -4.49 13.14 9.04
C ASP A 69 -4.67 12.22 10.26
N GLY A 70 -3.57 11.91 10.96
CA GLY A 70 -3.61 11.07 12.17
C GLY A 70 -3.66 9.56 11.92
N LEU A 71 -3.52 9.09 10.67
CA LEU A 71 -3.35 7.67 10.35
C LEU A 71 -1.93 7.20 10.70
N ASP A 72 -1.82 5.98 11.25
CA ASP A 72 -0.53 5.35 11.58
C ASP A 72 -0.11 4.32 10.54
N HIS A 73 0.84 4.66 9.68
CA HIS A 73 1.35 3.79 8.61
C HIS A 73 0.23 3.20 7.74
N PRO A 74 -0.62 4.03 7.09
CA PRO A 74 -1.68 3.55 6.21
C PRO A 74 -1.10 2.71 5.08
N TRP A 75 -1.79 1.61 4.74
CA TRP A 75 -1.32 0.66 3.74
C TRP A 75 -2.29 0.53 2.57
N GLY A 76 -3.46 -0.05 2.79
CA GLY A 76 -4.51 -0.25 1.81
C GLY A 76 -5.69 0.69 2.05
N LEU A 77 -6.43 0.98 0.99
CA LEU A 77 -7.63 1.80 1.09
C LEU A 77 -8.69 1.33 0.09
N ALA A 78 -9.94 1.36 0.50
CA ALA A 78 -11.11 1.07 -0.32
C ALA A 78 -12.15 2.18 -0.19
N GLU A 79 -12.60 2.73 -1.32
CA GLU A 79 -13.67 3.72 -1.36
C GLU A 79 -15.03 3.05 -1.12
N LEU A 80 -15.85 3.70 -0.32
CA LEU A 80 -17.22 3.27 -0.03
C LEU A 80 -18.23 4.06 -0.90
N PRO A 81 -19.43 3.51 -1.16
CA PRO A 81 -20.41 4.16 -2.03
C PRO A 81 -20.88 5.55 -1.56
N ASP A 82 -20.72 5.87 -0.29
CA ASP A 82 -21.07 7.16 0.32
C ASP A 82 -19.93 8.19 0.29
N GLY A 83 -18.79 7.84 -0.32
CA GLY A 83 -17.59 8.67 -0.42
C GLY A 83 -16.69 8.62 0.82
N ALA A 84 -17.00 7.76 1.81
CA ALA A 84 -16.08 7.43 2.88
C ALA A 84 -15.03 6.41 2.39
N TRP A 85 -13.99 6.16 3.19
CA TRP A 85 -12.92 5.22 2.87
C TRP A 85 -12.67 4.27 4.03
N LEU A 86 -12.48 3.00 3.75
CA LEU A 86 -11.83 2.09 4.67
C LEU A 86 -10.32 2.16 4.44
N VAL A 87 -9.55 2.30 5.52
CA VAL A 87 -8.10 2.40 5.48
C VAL A 87 -7.49 1.44 6.48
N THR A 88 -6.57 0.61 6.02
CA THR A 88 -5.79 -0.25 6.91
C THR A 88 -4.59 0.50 7.46
N GLU A 89 -4.32 0.33 8.74
CA GLU A 89 -3.07 0.74 9.37
C GLU A 89 -2.21 -0.51 9.63
N ARG A 90 -0.97 -0.47 9.23
CA ARG A 90 -0.06 -1.62 9.33
C ARG A 90 0.11 -2.14 10.77
N GLY A 91 -0.13 -1.28 11.75
CA GLY A 91 -0.19 -1.65 13.18
C GLY A 91 -1.34 -2.59 13.56
N GLY A 92 -2.20 -2.97 12.62
CA GLY A 92 -3.29 -3.93 12.83
C GLY A 92 -4.66 -3.28 12.99
N ASN A 93 -4.82 -1.99 12.71
CA ASN A 93 -6.12 -1.32 12.78
C ASN A 93 -6.76 -1.21 11.41
N LEU A 94 -8.07 -1.34 11.36
CA LEU A 94 -8.92 -0.88 10.25
C LEU A 94 -9.63 0.38 10.70
N ARG A 95 -9.59 1.44 9.89
CA ARG A 95 -10.20 2.74 10.21
C ARG A 95 -11.15 3.14 9.09
N MET A 96 -12.12 3.97 9.42
CA MET A 96 -12.95 4.65 8.44
C MET A 96 -12.57 6.13 8.40
N VAL A 97 -12.35 6.65 7.20
CA VAL A 97 -12.22 8.08 6.91
C VAL A 97 -13.51 8.53 6.26
N GLY A 98 -14.27 9.37 6.95
CA GLY A 98 -15.52 9.94 6.42
C GLY A 98 -15.26 10.84 5.21
N ALA A 99 -16.27 11.06 4.39
CA ALA A 99 -16.20 12.00 3.26
C ALA A 99 -15.87 13.45 3.68
N ASP A 100 -16.11 13.78 4.95
CA ASP A 100 -15.75 15.06 5.58
C ASP A 100 -14.33 15.08 6.16
N GLY A 101 -13.56 13.99 6.01
CA GLY A 101 -12.22 13.82 6.57
C GLY A 101 -12.19 13.37 8.02
N SER A 102 -13.32 13.10 8.66
CA SER A 102 -13.35 12.57 10.03
C SER A 102 -12.75 11.17 10.09
N LEU A 103 -11.96 10.90 11.15
CA LEU A 103 -11.33 9.60 11.35
C LEU A 103 -12.03 8.84 12.48
N SER A 104 -12.48 7.61 12.19
CA SER A 104 -13.14 6.76 13.20
C SER A 104 -12.17 6.26 14.27
N ASP A 105 -12.69 5.72 15.37
CA ASP A 105 -11.93 4.77 16.20
C ASP A 105 -11.59 3.49 15.40
N PRO A 106 -10.61 2.67 15.84
CA PRO A 106 -10.33 1.39 15.22
C PRO A 106 -11.54 0.47 15.16
N ILE A 107 -11.83 -0.09 13.99
CA ILE A 107 -12.90 -1.05 13.76
C ILE A 107 -12.49 -2.39 14.39
N SER A 108 -13.32 -2.92 15.26
CA SER A 108 -13.05 -4.18 15.96
C SER A 108 -13.42 -5.42 15.11
N GLY A 109 -13.09 -6.63 15.59
CA GLY A 109 -13.49 -7.89 14.94
C GLY A 109 -12.50 -8.44 13.91
N LEU A 110 -11.31 -7.86 13.79
CA LEU A 110 -10.24 -8.38 12.95
C LEU A 110 -9.62 -9.66 13.55
N PRO A 111 -9.05 -10.56 12.73
CA PRO A 111 -8.30 -11.71 13.22
C PRO A 111 -7.01 -11.30 13.92
N GLU A 112 -6.30 -12.26 14.51
CA GLU A 112 -4.95 -12.02 15.05
C GLU A 112 -3.97 -11.71 13.92
N ILE A 113 -3.19 -10.62 14.10
CA ILE A 113 -2.30 -10.05 13.09
C ILE A 113 -0.87 -10.01 13.62
N ASP A 114 0.08 -10.50 12.85
CA ASP A 114 1.51 -10.33 13.12
C ASP A 114 1.98 -8.97 12.58
N THR A 115 2.27 -8.04 13.47
CA THR A 115 2.67 -6.67 13.11
C THR A 115 4.17 -6.44 13.06
N ARG A 116 4.98 -7.51 13.13
CA ARG A 116 6.44 -7.43 13.07
C ARG A 116 6.93 -7.00 11.69
N ASP A 117 7.92 -6.12 11.64
CA ASP A 117 8.68 -5.67 10.47
C ASP A 117 7.77 -5.23 9.29
N GLN A 118 7.65 -6.01 8.22
CA GLN A 118 6.78 -5.72 7.07
C GLN A 118 5.38 -6.36 7.21
N GLY A 119 5.11 -7.05 8.30
CA GLY A 119 3.80 -7.59 8.61
C GLY A 119 2.80 -6.51 9.00
N GLY A 120 1.59 -6.92 9.32
CA GLY A 120 0.50 -6.04 9.73
C GLY A 120 -0.82 -6.36 9.06
N LEU A 121 -1.79 -5.49 9.26
CA LEU A 121 -2.98 -5.40 8.42
C LEU A 121 -2.55 -4.71 7.12
N LEU A 122 -2.83 -5.34 5.98
CA LEU A 122 -2.22 -4.96 4.72
C LEU A 122 -3.28 -4.34 3.78
N ASP A 123 -3.89 -5.08 2.90
CA ASP A 123 -4.86 -4.52 1.98
C ASP A 123 -6.30 -4.67 2.44
N VAL A 124 -7.19 -3.88 1.87
CA VAL A 124 -8.64 -3.93 2.08
C VAL A 124 -9.37 -3.71 0.76
N THR A 125 -10.41 -4.49 0.53
CA THR A 125 -11.35 -4.28 -0.58
C THR A 125 -12.77 -4.54 -0.11
N VAL A 126 -13.75 -4.05 -0.86
CA VAL A 126 -15.18 -4.21 -0.57
C VAL A 126 -15.90 -4.82 -1.77
N ALA A 127 -17.05 -5.43 -1.51
CA ALA A 127 -17.89 -5.97 -2.58
C ALA A 127 -18.43 -4.87 -3.50
N ASP A 128 -18.65 -5.18 -4.77
CA ASP A 128 -19.29 -4.28 -5.72
C ASP A 128 -20.72 -3.88 -5.26
N ASP A 129 -21.40 -4.80 -4.54
CA ASP A 129 -22.71 -4.59 -3.92
C ASP A 129 -22.61 -4.20 -2.42
N PHE A 130 -21.53 -3.57 -2.01
CA PHE A 130 -21.26 -3.18 -0.62
C PHE A 130 -22.43 -2.41 0.03
N ALA A 131 -23.14 -1.59 -0.74
CA ALA A 131 -24.28 -0.83 -0.23
C ALA A 131 -25.35 -1.75 0.39
N ASP A 132 -25.52 -2.96 -0.14
CA ASP A 132 -26.49 -3.95 0.33
C ASP A 132 -25.89 -4.97 1.29
N THR A 133 -24.65 -5.44 0.98
CA THR A 133 -24.03 -6.57 1.69
C THR A 133 -23.09 -6.15 2.81
N ARG A 134 -22.50 -4.97 2.70
CA ARG A 134 -21.44 -4.44 3.59
C ARG A 134 -20.25 -5.41 3.75
N ARG A 135 -19.99 -6.26 2.74
CA ARG A 135 -18.90 -7.24 2.74
C ARG A 135 -17.56 -6.56 2.55
N VAL A 136 -16.60 -6.96 3.36
CA VAL A 136 -15.23 -6.46 3.38
C VAL A 136 -14.27 -7.64 3.36
N TRP A 137 -13.21 -7.53 2.60
CA TRP A 137 -12.05 -8.44 2.63
C TRP A 137 -10.81 -7.67 3.06
N VAL A 138 -10.03 -8.32 3.90
CA VAL A 138 -8.73 -7.81 4.33
C VAL A 138 -7.65 -8.85 4.12
N SER A 139 -6.49 -8.42 3.68
CA SER A 139 -5.29 -9.24 3.71
C SER A 139 -4.40 -8.83 4.89
N PHE A 140 -3.70 -9.78 5.46
CA PHE A 140 -2.89 -9.53 6.63
C PHE A 140 -1.76 -10.56 6.79
N ALA A 141 -0.77 -10.22 7.60
CA ALA A 141 0.24 -11.16 8.06
C ALA A 141 -0.33 -12.00 9.20
N GLN A 142 -0.62 -13.27 8.92
CA GLN A 142 -1.17 -14.18 9.90
C GLN A 142 -0.05 -14.86 10.70
N PRO A 143 -0.08 -14.81 12.04
CA PRO A 143 0.79 -15.65 12.86
C PRO A 143 0.46 -17.13 12.69
N ARG A 144 1.49 -17.97 12.62
CA ARG A 144 1.38 -19.42 12.48
C ARG A 144 2.23 -20.11 13.55
N GLU A 145 2.13 -21.43 13.61
CA GLU A 145 2.93 -22.23 14.53
C GLU A 145 4.44 -21.99 14.36
N ASP A 146 5.21 -22.21 15.42
CA ASP A 146 6.65 -22.06 15.47
C ASP A 146 7.17 -20.66 15.10
N GLY A 147 6.37 -19.61 15.34
CA GLY A 147 6.75 -18.22 15.03
C GLY A 147 6.76 -17.87 13.55
N LYS A 148 6.31 -18.79 12.69
CA LYS A 148 6.15 -18.55 11.25
C LYS A 148 4.99 -17.60 10.98
N THR A 149 4.97 -17.07 9.77
CA THR A 149 3.88 -16.21 9.28
C THR A 149 3.50 -16.58 7.84
N ALA A 150 2.30 -16.18 7.45
CA ALA A 150 1.80 -16.32 6.10
C ALA A 150 0.94 -15.11 5.73
N THR A 151 0.84 -14.78 4.46
CA THR A 151 -0.21 -13.89 3.97
C THR A 151 -1.54 -14.63 4.06
N ALA A 152 -2.54 -14.00 4.63
CA ALA A 152 -3.89 -14.55 4.72
C ALA A 152 -4.94 -13.54 4.26
N VAL A 153 -6.10 -14.04 3.90
CA VAL A 153 -7.28 -13.25 3.54
C VAL A 153 -8.42 -13.62 4.49
N ALA A 154 -9.03 -12.62 5.08
CA ALA A 154 -10.25 -12.76 5.84
C ALA A 154 -11.38 -11.92 5.23
N THR A 155 -12.60 -12.35 5.44
CA THR A 155 -13.79 -11.60 5.06
C THR A 155 -14.72 -11.47 6.26
N GLY A 156 -15.58 -10.43 6.25
CA GLY A 156 -16.57 -10.17 7.27
C GLY A 156 -17.57 -9.12 6.79
N THR A 157 -18.56 -8.82 7.61
CA THR A 157 -19.58 -7.80 7.32
C THR A 157 -19.34 -6.59 8.22
N LEU A 158 -19.18 -5.42 7.64
CA LEU A 158 -19.05 -4.19 8.41
C LEU A 158 -20.40 -3.88 9.08
N SER A 159 -20.42 -3.70 10.40
CA SER A 159 -21.62 -3.35 11.16
C SER A 159 -22.27 -2.06 10.63
N ALA A 160 -23.56 -1.89 10.89
CA ALA A 160 -24.33 -0.75 10.40
C ALA A 160 -23.77 0.60 10.88
N ASP A 161 -23.21 0.63 12.08
CA ASP A 161 -22.56 1.82 12.68
C ASP A 161 -21.08 1.96 12.30
N GLY A 162 -20.51 1.00 11.55
CA GLY A 162 -19.12 1.01 11.12
C GLY A 162 -18.09 0.71 12.23
N SER A 163 -18.50 0.24 13.39
CA SER A 163 -17.61 0.05 14.55
C SER A 163 -16.97 -1.34 14.64
N SER A 164 -17.49 -2.32 13.91
CA SER A 164 -17.01 -3.70 13.95
C SER A 164 -17.12 -4.43 12.60
N LEU A 165 -16.21 -5.37 12.39
CA LEU A 165 -16.28 -6.36 11.31
C LEU A 165 -16.87 -7.65 11.93
N GLU A 166 -18.11 -7.97 11.56
CA GLU A 166 -18.88 -9.08 12.13
C GLU A 166 -18.72 -10.36 11.32
N GLY A 167 -18.73 -11.52 12.01
CA GLY A 167 -18.62 -12.83 11.37
C GLY A 167 -17.30 -13.01 10.61
N THR A 168 -16.24 -12.41 11.08
CA THR A 168 -14.91 -12.46 10.42
C THR A 168 -14.41 -13.90 10.33
N GLU A 169 -14.09 -14.34 9.13
CA GLU A 169 -13.56 -15.66 8.82
C GLU A 169 -12.34 -15.57 7.92
N VAL A 170 -11.32 -16.38 8.22
CA VAL A 170 -10.14 -16.53 7.36
C VAL A 170 -10.46 -17.53 6.27
N ILE A 171 -10.58 -17.05 5.04
CA ILE A 171 -10.98 -17.85 3.88
C ILE A 171 -9.81 -18.43 3.09
N TRP A 172 -8.63 -17.81 3.15
CA TRP A 172 -7.47 -18.27 2.40
C TRP A 172 -6.16 -17.97 3.13
N GLN A 173 -5.12 -18.79 2.90
CA GLN A 173 -3.81 -18.68 3.51
C GLN A 173 -2.70 -19.12 2.56
N GLN A 174 -1.64 -18.31 2.47
CA GLN A 174 -0.43 -18.66 1.75
C GLN A 174 0.21 -19.94 2.29
N GLN A 175 0.69 -20.80 1.42
CA GLN A 175 1.32 -22.08 1.76
C GLN A 175 2.68 -22.25 1.05
N PRO A 176 3.69 -22.79 1.77
CA PRO A 176 3.74 -22.99 3.21
C PRO A 176 3.91 -21.68 3.99
N ALA A 177 3.57 -21.68 5.28
CA ALA A 177 3.99 -20.63 6.20
C ALA A 177 5.52 -20.64 6.35
N TRP A 178 6.11 -19.45 6.53
CA TRP A 178 7.57 -19.33 6.56
C TRP A 178 8.05 -18.52 7.77
N ASP A 179 9.26 -18.84 8.26
CA ASP A 179 9.93 -18.05 9.28
C ASP A 179 10.55 -16.79 8.62
N SER A 180 9.70 -15.83 8.35
CA SER A 180 10.06 -14.53 7.78
C SER A 180 8.96 -13.51 8.04
N THR A 181 9.37 -12.28 8.34
CA THR A 181 8.50 -11.12 8.53
C THR A 181 8.47 -10.18 7.33
N LYS A 182 8.93 -10.65 6.16
CA LYS A 182 9.09 -9.83 4.96
C LYS A 182 8.36 -10.41 3.76
N HIS A 183 8.14 -9.56 2.75
CA HIS A 183 7.59 -9.92 1.45
C HIS A 183 6.27 -10.70 1.54
N TYR A 184 5.24 -10.06 2.05
CA TYR A 184 3.88 -10.65 2.13
C TYR A 184 3.11 -10.54 0.80
N GLY A 185 3.44 -9.57 -0.08
CA GLY A 185 2.62 -9.19 -1.23
C GLY A 185 1.37 -8.46 -0.73
N SER A 186 0.20 -9.07 -0.86
CA SER A 186 -1.05 -8.76 -0.15
C SER A 186 -2.17 -8.04 -0.89
N VAL A 187 -1.96 -7.57 -2.11
CA VAL A 187 -3.01 -6.84 -2.84
C VAL A 187 -4.23 -7.73 -3.11
N LEU A 188 -5.42 -7.18 -2.91
CA LEU A 188 -6.72 -7.79 -3.14
C LEU A 188 -7.45 -7.06 -4.27
N ILE A 189 -7.90 -7.79 -5.30
CA ILE A 189 -8.67 -7.19 -6.40
C ILE A 189 -9.80 -8.14 -6.82
N HIS A 190 -11.04 -7.65 -6.74
CA HIS A 190 -12.17 -8.33 -7.39
C HIS A 190 -12.02 -8.23 -8.90
N ASP A 191 -12.17 -9.37 -9.60
CA ASP A 191 -11.96 -9.45 -11.05
C ASP A 191 -13.18 -9.08 -11.89
N GLY A 192 -14.28 -8.70 -11.27
CA GLY A 192 -15.55 -8.42 -11.94
C GLY A 192 -16.24 -9.66 -12.54
N GLN A 193 -15.68 -10.86 -12.33
CA GLN A 193 -16.18 -12.14 -12.84
C GLN A 193 -16.45 -13.14 -11.70
N GLY A 194 -16.56 -12.64 -10.48
CA GLY A 194 -16.87 -13.42 -9.27
C GLY A 194 -15.63 -14.02 -8.60
N GLY A 195 -14.42 -13.67 -9.01
CA GLY A 195 -13.17 -14.07 -8.39
C GLY A 195 -12.49 -12.93 -7.63
N LEU A 196 -11.60 -13.30 -6.71
CA LEU A 196 -10.72 -12.41 -5.98
C LEU A 196 -9.27 -12.78 -6.29
N PHE A 197 -8.53 -11.86 -6.88
CA PHE A 197 -7.08 -11.97 -6.98
C PHE A 197 -6.42 -11.60 -5.66
N VAL A 198 -5.46 -12.43 -5.26
CA VAL A 198 -4.61 -12.20 -4.07
C VAL A 198 -3.15 -12.29 -4.49
N THR A 199 -2.38 -11.26 -4.21
CA THR A 199 -0.94 -11.31 -4.47
C THR A 199 -0.16 -11.79 -3.25
N THR A 200 0.90 -12.53 -3.47
CA THR A 200 1.77 -13.03 -2.40
C THR A 200 3.23 -12.72 -2.66
N GLY A 201 3.99 -12.60 -1.58
CA GLY A 201 5.43 -12.44 -1.65
C GLY A 201 6.17 -13.77 -1.42
N GLU A 202 7.46 -13.77 -1.79
CA GLU A 202 8.36 -14.94 -1.70
C GLU A 202 9.12 -15.01 -0.37
N ARG A 203 8.73 -14.20 0.60
CA ARG A 203 9.22 -14.17 1.98
C ARG A 203 10.66 -13.67 2.18
N SER A 204 11.34 -13.16 1.15
CA SER A 204 12.63 -12.42 1.17
C SER A 204 13.89 -13.19 1.65
N VAL A 205 13.79 -14.43 2.11
CA VAL A 205 14.96 -15.21 2.53
C VAL A 205 15.42 -16.13 1.39
N PRO A 206 16.74 -16.42 1.27
CA PRO A 206 17.26 -17.18 0.15
C PRO A 206 16.55 -18.52 -0.07
N ASP A 207 16.30 -19.27 0.99
CA ASP A 207 15.67 -20.61 0.93
C ASP A 207 14.19 -20.54 0.51
N ALA A 208 13.51 -19.41 0.73
CA ALA A 208 12.12 -19.21 0.32
C ALA A 208 12.00 -18.71 -1.14
N ARG A 209 12.96 -17.91 -1.62
CA ARG A 209 12.90 -17.28 -2.96
C ARG A 209 12.76 -18.29 -4.10
N VAL A 210 13.37 -19.46 -3.97
CA VAL A 210 13.30 -20.51 -4.99
C VAL A 210 11.85 -20.98 -5.23
N TYR A 211 10.98 -20.86 -4.23
CA TYR A 211 9.57 -21.22 -4.33
C TYR A 211 8.73 -20.28 -5.16
N SER A 212 9.22 -19.07 -5.48
CA SER A 212 8.50 -18.20 -6.42
C SER A 212 8.31 -18.86 -7.80
N GLN A 213 9.24 -19.71 -8.21
CA GLN A 213 9.18 -20.50 -9.44
C GLN A 213 8.52 -21.89 -9.27
N ASN A 214 8.28 -22.30 -8.02
CA ASN A 214 7.67 -23.61 -7.75
C ASN A 214 6.14 -23.47 -7.70
N VAL A 215 5.46 -24.11 -8.62
CA VAL A 215 4.00 -24.04 -8.76
C VAL A 215 3.22 -24.90 -7.77
N THR A 216 3.92 -25.64 -6.89
CA THR A 216 3.28 -26.43 -5.82
C THR A 216 3.20 -25.67 -4.49
N THR A 217 3.51 -24.37 -4.51
CA THR A 217 3.41 -23.46 -3.35
C THR A 217 2.77 -22.15 -3.78
N THR A 218 2.26 -21.39 -2.82
CA THR A 218 1.70 -20.05 -3.09
C THR A 218 2.65 -18.92 -2.70
N LEU A 219 3.96 -19.17 -2.58
CA LEU A 219 4.97 -18.15 -2.36
C LEU A 219 5.33 -17.44 -3.67
N GLY A 220 5.24 -16.12 -3.71
CA GLY A 220 5.56 -15.30 -4.90
C GLY A 220 4.61 -15.56 -6.07
N LYS A 221 3.30 -15.51 -5.82
CA LYS A 221 2.23 -15.82 -6.76
C LYS A 221 1.20 -14.68 -6.85
N VAL A 222 0.46 -14.67 -7.92
CA VAL A 222 -0.92 -14.19 -7.94
C VAL A 222 -1.80 -15.43 -7.90
N VAL A 223 -2.73 -15.49 -6.95
CA VAL A 223 -3.75 -16.54 -6.90
C VAL A 223 -5.11 -15.92 -7.17
N ARG A 224 -6.03 -16.73 -7.69
CA ARG A 224 -7.43 -16.38 -7.90
C ARG A 224 -8.29 -17.33 -7.10
N ILE A 225 -9.14 -16.80 -6.26
CA ILE A 225 -9.98 -17.56 -5.32
C ILE A 225 -11.43 -17.08 -5.38
N ASP A 226 -12.32 -17.94 -4.95
CA ASP A 226 -13.71 -17.57 -4.65
C ASP A 226 -13.71 -16.65 -3.41
N PRO A 227 -14.30 -15.45 -3.48
CA PRO A 227 -14.24 -14.47 -2.39
C PRO A 227 -15.01 -14.89 -1.13
N GLU A 228 -15.99 -15.80 -1.24
CA GLU A 228 -16.77 -16.25 -0.08
C GLU A 228 -16.15 -17.46 0.62
N THR A 229 -15.58 -18.37 -0.14
CA THR A 229 -15.13 -19.67 0.39
C THR A 229 -13.61 -19.84 0.39
N GLY A 230 -12.88 -18.97 -0.34
CA GLY A 230 -11.44 -19.15 -0.58
C GLY A 230 -11.10 -20.32 -1.52
N ALA A 231 -12.11 -20.93 -2.14
CA ALA A 231 -11.90 -22.05 -3.05
C ALA A 231 -11.09 -21.61 -4.28
N PRO A 232 -10.23 -22.48 -4.84
CA PRO A 232 -9.45 -22.17 -6.03
C PRO A 232 -10.30 -21.81 -7.24
N MET A 233 -9.94 -20.73 -7.94
CA MET A 233 -10.54 -20.28 -9.20
C MET A 233 -9.46 -19.93 -10.26
N GLY A 234 -8.20 -20.30 -10.01
CA GLY A 234 -7.13 -20.12 -10.99
C GLY A 234 -7.21 -21.11 -12.14
N ASP A 235 -6.42 -20.86 -13.15
CA ASP A 235 -6.17 -21.81 -14.26
C ASP A 235 -4.69 -21.69 -14.68
N PRO A 236 -3.78 -22.37 -13.96
CA PRO A 236 -2.34 -22.23 -14.21
C PRO A 236 -1.89 -22.86 -15.55
N GLY A 237 -2.72 -23.69 -16.19
CA GLY A 237 -2.35 -24.42 -17.42
C GLY A 237 -1.22 -25.43 -17.24
N VAL A 238 -0.82 -25.74 -15.99
CA VAL A 238 0.25 -26.67 -15.64
C VAL A 238 -0.29 -27.73 -14.67
N ALA A 239 -0.15 -28.99 -15.01
CA ALA A 239 -0.82 -30.10 -14.31
C ALA A 239 -0.41 -30.26 -12.83
N GLU A 240 0.83 -29.90 -12.48
CA GLU A 240 1.34 -30.00 -11.10
C GLU A 240 1.05 -28.76 -10.25
N ALA A 241 0.55 -27.69 -10.86
CA ALA A 241 0.34 -26.44 -10.15
C ALA A 241 -0.87 -26.51 -9.20
N LEU A 242 -0.79 -25.76 -8.10
CA LEU A 242 -1.95 -25.56 -7.23
C LEU A 242 -3.05 -24.84 -8.03
N PRO A 243 -4.29 -25.28 -7.92
CA PRO A 243 -5.39 -24.84 -8.81
C PRO A 243 -5.78 -23.37 -8.63
N GLU A 244 -5.41 -22.73 -7.52
CA GLU A 244 -5.64 -21.31 -7.32
C GLU A 244 -4.61 -20.41 -8.02
N ILE A 245 -3.50 -20.94 -8.52
CA ILE A 245 -2.45 -20.12 -9.13
C ILE A 245 -2.92 -19.53 -10.45
N TRP A 246 -2.79 -18.20 -10.56
CA TRP A 246 -2.99 -17.44 -11.78
C TRP A 246 -1.67 -17.11 -12.48
N SER A 247 -0.68 -16.64 -11.73
CA SER A 247 0.68 -16.40 -12.22
C SER A 247 1.73 -16.60 -11.14
N TRP A 248 3.00 -16.82 -11.54
CA TRP A 248 4.08 -17.13 -10.61
C TRP A 248 5.40 -16.45 -10.98
N GLY A 249 6.41 -16.58 -10.13
CA GLY A 249 7.73 -15.97 -10.32
C GLY A 249 7.84 -14.56 -9.77
N HIS A 250 6.89 -14.15 -8.94
CA HIS A 250 6.85 -12.81 -8.36
C HIS A 250 7.69 -12.72 -7.09
N ARG A 251 8.15 -11.49 -6.80
CA ARG A 251 8.92 -11.23 -5.60
C ARG A 251 8.05 -10.74 -4.45
N ASN A 252 7.40 -9.59 -4.64
CA ASN A 252 6.62 -8.93 -3.58
C ASN A 252 5.69 -7.88 -4.23
N ILE A 253 4.55 -8.31 -4.72
CA ILE A 253 3.59 -7.44 -5.41
C ILE A 253 2.82 -6.64 -4.36
N GLN A 254 2.96 -5.31 -4.36
CA GLN A 254 2.34 -4.39 -3.42
C GLN A 254 1.42 -3.36 -4.09
N GLY A 255 1.13 -3.55 -5.36
CA GLY A 255 0.19 -2.74 -6.11
C GLY A 255 -0.24 -3.49 -7.36
N ALA A 256 -1.52 -3.43 -7.67
CA ALA A 256 -2.10 -3.98 -8.89
C ALA A 256 -3.42 -3.24 -9.18
N ALA A 257 -3.84 -3.28 -10.43
CA ALA A 257 -5.11 -2.74 -10.88
C ALA A 257 -5.58 -3.54 -12.09
N LEU A 258 -6.87 -3.58 -12.32
CA LEU A 258 -7.44 -4.02 -13.58
C LEU A 258 -7.45 -2.84 -14.56
N ASP A 259 -7.27 -3.12 -15.83
CA ASP A 259 -7.53 -2.15 -16.89
C ASP A 259 -9.01 -2.17 -17.30
N ASP A 260 -9.38 -1.31 -18.28
CA ASP A 260 -10.78 -1.22 -18.76
C ASP A 260 -11.30 -2.50 -19.42
N GLN A 261 -10.45 -3.50 -19.60
CA GLN A 261 -10.80 -4.79 -20.21
C GLN A 261 -10.84 -5.94 -19.19
N GLY A 262 -10.41 -5.69 -17.94
CA GLY A 262 -10.43 -6.65 -16.82
C GLY A 262 -9.19 -7.51 -16.68
#